data_8613bde11ac8ef9681ba59d4a097df52
#
_entry.id   8613bde11ac8ef9681ba59d4a097df52
#
_cell.length_a   1.000
_cell.length_b   1.000
_cell.length_c   1.000
_cell.angle_alpha   90.00
_cell.angle_beta   90.00
_cell.angle_gamma   90.00
#
_symmetry.space_group_name_H-M   'P 1'
#
loop_
_entity.id
_entity.type
_entity.pdbx_description
1 polymer ?
#
loop_
_entity_poly.entity_id
_entity_poly.type
_entity_poly.pdbx_seq_one_letter_code
_entity_poly.pdbx_strand_id
1 'polypeptide(L)'
;MVDQMKATASHLYGNTFCETPSLGRLADEGVLFQHAVTPHPLCMPARVSFWTSQFPHSHGGRRNQTPMPLGAVHAFQLWKDAGYHTGLIGKNHCFEHAQDLELFDTWCQISHGGRTRGESTKGMEWFRSLDDIDRGHSVRRNMPKQSPRFGYAASDFPLEDYSTGLVAGQTIRFLEEHRDEPFALWVSFPDPHEPWEAPQQYTDLFPAERIELPPWREDEFTDRTAPERNRVLYEILGVREDAEEDVLGVIRTYHAMVRFIDDAIGQILDTVERCGLRDNTVIVFCSDHGDFMGEHAMTCKGGVFYDCLTRVPLIVSCPDRLPVGAIDSSMANLIDIVPTLLTLQGID
;
A
#
# COMPACT_ATOMS: atom_id res chain seq x y z
N MET A 1 -1.14 5.03 -2.33
CA MET A 1 -1.08 3.53 -2.42
C MET A 1 -0.43 3.00 -1.16
N VAL A 2 -0.96 1.93 -0.59
CA VAL A 2 -0.36 1.19 0.52
C VAL A 2 0.07 -0.20 0.04
N ASP A 3 1.05 -0.82 0.69
CA ASP A 3 1.54 -2.14 0.30
C ASP A 3 0.85 -3.23 1.12
N GLN A 4 0.19 -4.18 0.45
CA GLN A 4 -0.31 -5.40 1.09
C GLN A 4 -1.53 -5.20 2.02
N MET A 5 -2.34 -4.16 1.81
CA MET A 5 -3.57 -3.97 2.57
C MET A 5 -4.74 -4.67 1.88
N LYS A 6 -5.28 -5.72 2.51
CA LYS A 6 -6.54 -6.33 2.03
C LYS A 6 -7.74 -5.40 2.28
N ALA A 7 -8.76 -5.47 1.42
CA ALA A 7 -9.95 -4.61 1.57
C ALA A 7 -10.58 -4.74 2.96
N THR A 8 -10.74 -5.96 3.46
CA THR A 8 -11.36 -6.24 4.77
C THR A 8 -10.53 -5.81 5.98
N ALA A 9 -9.40 -5.13 5.80
CA ALA A 9 -8.66 -4.52 6.90
C ALA A 9 -9.26 -3.19 7.38
N SER A 10 -10.19 -2.59 6.61
CA SER A 10 -10.89 -1.35 6.95
C SER A 10 -12.37 -1.59 7.27
N HIS A 11 -12.93 -0.79 8.19
CA HIS A 11 -14.37 -0.82 8.50
C HIS A 11 -15.25 -0.53 7.28
N LEU A 12 -14.74 0.21 6.30
CA LEU A 12 -15.44 0.50 5.04
C LEU A 12 -15.77 -0.76 4.22
N TYR A 13 -15.06 -1.85 4.48
CA TYR A 13 -15.24 -3.15 3.82
C TYR A 13 -15.66 -4.25 4.81
N GLY A 14 -16.25 -3.85 5.94
CA GLY A 14 -16.86 -4.76 6.92
C GLY A 14 -15.96 -5.21 8.06
N ASN A 15 -14.78 -4.62 8.26
CA ASN A 15 -14.00 -4.88 9.47
C ASN A 15 -14.73 -4.31 10.70
N THR A 16 -14.89 -5.13 11.73
CA THR A 16 -15.66 -4.76 12.91
C THR A 16 -14.83 -4.19 14.06
N PHE A 17 -13.51 -4.20 13.94
CA PHE A 17 -12.60 -3.77 15.01
C PHE A 17 -11.52 -2.80 14.57
N CYS A 18 -11.30 -2.61 13.28
CA CYS A 18 -10.33 -1.64 12.74
C CYS A 18 -11.05 -0.47 12.07
N GLU A 19 -11.24 0.61 12.80
CA GLU A 19 -11.77 1.85 12.27
C GLU A 19 -10.67 2.63 11.53
N THR A 20 -11.03 3.18 10.37
CA THR A 20 -10.17 4.00 9.50
C THR A 20 -10.88 5.31 9.16
N PRO A 21 -11.00 6.24 10.12
CA PRO A 21 -11.84 7.45 9.97
C PRO A 21 -11.36 8.39 8.86
N SER A 22 -10.04 8.46 8.59
CA SER A 22 -9.52 9.30 7.52
C SER A 22 -9.87 8.75 6.13
N LEU A 23 -9.84 7.43 5.96
CA LEU A 23 -10.36 6.79 4.76
C LEU A 23 -11.88 6.94 4.66
N GLY A 24 -12.60 6.93 5.80
CA GLY A 24 -14.02 7.26 5.86
C GLY A 24 -14.30 8.66 5.33
N ARG A 25 -13.57 9.67 5.81
CA ARG A 25 -13.66 11.04 5.29
C ARG A 25 -13.40 11.10 3.77
N LEU A 26 -12.36 10.43 3.27
CA LEU A 26 -12.06 10.41 1.85
C LEU A 26 -13.18 9.74 1.04
N ALA A 27 -13.82 8.68 1.57
CA ALA A 27 -14.97 8.02 0.95
C ALA A 27 -16.22 8.91 0.95
N ASP A 28 -16.48 9.62 2.05
CA ASP A 28 -17.57 10.59 2.16
C ASP A 28 -17.42 11.75 1.15
N GLU A 29 -16.19 12.07 0.75
CA GLU A 29 -15.84 13.11 -0.22
C GLU A 29 -15.57 12.56 -1.63
N GLY A 30 -15.92 11.31 -1.93
CA GLY A 30 -15.62 10.66 -3.20
C GLY A 30 -16.47 9.43 -3.48
N VAL A 31 -15.89 8.48 -4.17
CA VAL A 31 -16.49 7.21 -4.57
C VAL A 31 -15.72 6.05 -3.94
N LEU A 32 -16.43 5.25 -3.15
CA LEU A 32 -15.93 3.99 -2.59
C LEU A 32 -16.28 2.83 -3.55
N PHE A 33 -15.28 2.11 -4.04
CA PHE A 33 -15.48 0.91 -4.86
C PHE A 33 -15.51 -0.34 -3.99
N GLN A 34 -16.65 -1.04 -3.94
CA GLN A 34 -16.80 -2.24 -3.10
C GLN A 34 -16.04 -3.46 -3.63
N HIS A 35 -15.84 -3.54 -4.95
CA HIS A 35 -15.29 -4.70 -5.64
C HIS A 35 -14.11 -4.32 -6.54
N ALA A 36 -13.10 -3.65 -5.95
CA ALA A 36 -11.87 -3.39 -6.65
C ALA A 36 -10.90 -4.55 -6.50
N VAL A 37 -10.24 -4.92 -7.60
CA VAL A 37 -9.30 -6.05 -7.64
C VAL A 37 -7.96 -5.66 -8.25
N THR A 38 -6.89 -6.28 -7.73
CA THR A 38 -5.58 -6.19 -8.35
C THR A 38 -5.41 -7.23 -9.46
N PRO A 39 -4.72 -6.92 -10.56
CA PRO A 39 -4.47 -7.89 -11.63
C PRO A 39 -3.45 -8.97 -11.24
N HIS A 40 -2.72 -8.79 -10.14
CA HIS A 40 -1.76 -9.76 -9.63
C HIS A 40 -1.50 -9.57 -8.13
N PRO A 41 -1.51 -10.63 -7.31
CA PRO A 41 -1.31 -10.55 -5.87
C PRO A 41 0.17 -10.55 -5.43
N LEU A 42 1.04 -9.85 -6.18
CA LEU A 42 2.43 -9.58 -5.83
C LEU A 42 2.77 -8.13 -6.19
N CYS A 43 3.61 -7.49 -5.35
CA CYS A 43 3.88 -6.05 -5.40
C CYS A 43 4.35 -5.57 -6.78
N MET A 44 5.48 -6.09 -7.30
CA MET A 44 6.06 -5.58 -8.55
C MET A 44 5.13 -5.80 -9.76
N PRO A 45 4.55 -6.99 -10.00
CA PRO A 45 3.59 -7.17 -11.08
C PRO A 45 2.35 -6.27 -10.98
N ALA A 46 1.79 -6.09 -9.76
CA ALA A 46 0.65 -5.22 -9.53
C ALA A 46 0.99 -3.75 -9.83
N ARG A 47 2.15 -3.27 -9.35
CA ARG A 47 2.60 -1.89 -9.56
C ARG A 47 2.93 -1.60 -11.03
N VAL A 48 3.59 -2.53 -11.73
CA VAL A 48 3.82 -2.40 -13.18
C VAL A 48 2.48 -2.36 -13.92
N SER A 49 1.54 -3.26 -13.57
CA SER A 49 0.19 -3.25 -14.17
C SER A 49 -0.55 -1.93 -13.92
N PHE A 50 -0.48 -1.41 -12.69
CA PHE A 50 -1.11 -0.15 -12.32
C PHE A 50 -0.62 1.00 -13.21
N TRP A 51 0.70 1.18 -13.30
CA TRP A 51 1.29 2.34 -14.00
C TRP A 51 1.26 2.23 -15.53
N THR A 52 1.21 1.00 -16.08
CA THR A 52 1.11 0.77 -17.53
C THR A 52 -0.31 0.52 -18.01
N SER A 53 -1.28 0.34 -17.10
CA SER A 53 -2.66 -0.09 -17.43
C SER A 53 -2.71 -1.40 -18.21
N GLN A 54 -1.74 -2.29 -17.98
CA GLN A 54 -1.65 -3.57 -18.68
C GLN A 54 -1.69 -4.75 -17.72
N PHE A 55 -2.24 -5.87 -18.17
CA PHE A 55 -2.16 -7.12 -17.42
C PHE A 55 -0.75 -7.71 -17.44
N PRO A 56 -0.37 -8.50 -16.40
CA PRO A 56 0.96 -9.12 -16.30
C PRO A 56 1.39 -9.95 -17.51
N HIS A 57 0.44 -10.57 -18.22
CA HIS A 57 0.76 -11.31 -19.44
C HIS A 57 1.14 -10.42 -20.64
N SER A 58 0.71 -9.15 -20.63
CA SER A 58 1.03 -8.17 -21.67
C SER A 58 2.38 -7.49 -21.42
N HIS A 59 2.64 -7.02 -20.18
CA HIS A 59 3.92 -6.36 -19.84
C HIS A 59 5.02 -7.36 -19.42
N GLY A 60 4.72 -8.66 -19.28
CA GLY A 60 5.69 -9.71 -18.99
C GLY A 60 6.11 -9.85 -17.52
N GLY A 61 5.76 -8.91 -16.64
CA GLY A 61 6.11 -8.92 -15.22
C GLY A 61 5.21 -9.87 -14.43
N ARG A 62 5.75 -11.03 -14.03
CA ARG A 62 5.00 -12.07 -13.28
C ARG A 62 5.60 -12.40 -11.92
N ARG A 63 6.66 -11.71 -11.53
CA ARG A 63 7.44 -11.96 -10.30
C ARG A 63 7.99 -10.65 -9.76
N ASN A 64 8.29 -10.60 -8.47
CA ASN A 64 8.90 -9.45 -7.81
C ASN A 64 10.34 -9.12 -8.30
N GLN A 65 10.90 -9.90 -9.20
CA GLN A 65 12.21 -9.66 -9.83
C GLN A 65 12.09 -9.18 -11.29
N THR A 66 10.88 -8.79 -11.72
CA THR A 66 10.66 -8.31 -13.10
C THR A 66 10.17 -6.87 -13.06
N PRO A 67 11.09 -5.89 -13.13
CA PRO A 67 10.74 -4.46 -13.06
C PRO A 67 9.96 -3.99 -14.29
N MET A 68 9.62 -2.72 -14.32
CA MET A 68 9.02 -2.05 -15.47
C MET A 68 9.83 -2.35 -16.75
N PRO A 69 9.20 -2.84 -17.82
CA PRO A 69 9.94 -3.07 -19.07
C PRO A 69 10.52 -1.77 -19.63
N LEU A 70 11.75 -1.82 -20.13
CA LEU A 70 12.38 -0.67 -20.77
C LEU A 70 11.54 -0.16 -21.95
N GLY A 71 11.26 1.14 -21.95
CA GLY A 71 10.47 1.79 -22.99
C GLY A 71 8.94 1.52 -22.88
N ALA A 72 8.48 0.94 -21.77
CA ALA A 72 7.06 0.86 -21.53
C ALA A 72 6.46 2.26 -21.39
N VAL A 73 5.32 2.48 -22.03
CA VAL A 73 4.52 3.70 -21.80
C VAL A 73 3.83 3.55 -20.44
N HIS A 74 3.98 4.55 -19.60
CA HIS A 74 3.38 4.57 -18.27
C HIS A 74 2.96 5.99 -17.85
N ALA A 75 2.12 6.09 -16.88
CA ALA A 75 1.49 7.35 -16.45
C ALA A 75 2.46 8.51 -16.22
N PHE A 76 3.60 8.27 -15.56
CA PHE A 76 4.54 9.36 -15.24
C PHE A 76 5.21 9.96 -16.48
N GLN A 77 5.42 9.19 -17.55
CA GLN A 77 5.87 9.75 -18.83
C GLN A 77 4.80 10.72 -19.38
N LEU A 78 3.54 10.29 -19.39
CA LEU A 78 2.44 11.09 -19.94
C LEU A 78 2.21 12.37 -19.12
N TRP A 79 2.24 12.30 -17.79
CA TRP A 79 2.14 13.48 -16.94
C TRP A 79 3.31 14.45 -17.14
N LYS A 80 4.54 13.93 -17.25
CA LYS A 80 5.71 14.78 -17.50
C LYS A 80 5.62 15.48 -18.85
N ASP A 81 5.21 14.76 -19.89
CA ASP A 81 5.01 15.33 -21.23
C ASP A 81 3.88 16.39 -21.23
N ALA A 82 2.89 16.25 -20.34
CA ALA A 82 1.83 17.24 -20.12
C ALA A 82 2.23 18.40 -19.20
N GLY A 83 3.48 18.45 -18.73
CA GLY A 83 4.03 19.55 -17.93
C GLY A 83 3.76 19.46 -16.43
N TYR A 84 3.39 18.30 -15.91
CA TYR A 84 3.23 18.08 -14.47
C TYR A 84 4.60 17.89 -13.80
N HIS A 85 4.75 18.45 -12.60
CA HIS A 85 5.83 18.05 -11.69
C HIS A 85 5.58 16.62 -11.20
N THR A 86 6.49 15.72 -11.49
CA THR A 86 6.31 14.30 -11.17
C THR A 86 7.08 13.90 -9.92
N GLY A 87 6.40 13.20 -9.00
CA GLY A 87 7.00 12.84 -7.72
C GLY A 87 6.71 11.40 -7.29
N LEU A 88 7.69 10.80 -6.59
CA LEU A 88 7.55 9.56 -5.85
C LEU A 88 8.06 9.74 -4.43
N ILE A 89 7.22 9.44 -3.45
CA ILE A 89 7.56 9.41 -2.03
C ILE A 89 7.14 8.06 -1.45
N GLY A 90 8.11 7.29 -0.94
CA GLY A 90 7.88 5.99 -0.35
C GLY A 90 8.38 4.82 -1.20
N LYS A 91 7.66 3.69 -1.17
CA LYS A 91 8.08 2.45 -1.83
C LYS A 91 7.92 2.53 -3.35
N ASN A 92 9.04 2.37 -4.06
CA ASN A 92 9.06 2.24 -5.52
C ASN A 92 8.66 0.81 -5.97
N HIS A 93 9.60 -0.10 -5.95
CA HIS A 93 9.45 -1.52 -6.30
C HIS A 93 8.88 -1.80 -7.71
N CYS A 94 9.11 -0.92 -8.70
CA CYS A 94 8.81 -1.19 -10.10
C CYS A 94 9.68 -0.40 -11.09
N PHE A 95 10.08 0.84 -10.78
CA PHE A 95 10.98 1.66 -11.59
C PHE A 95 12.42 1.44 -11.15
N GLU A 96 13.14 0.53 -11.80
CA GLU A 96 14.52 0.17 -11.40
C GLU A 96 15.59 0.61 -12.42
N HIS A 97 15.17 1.09 -13.59
CA HIS A 97 16.11 1.57 -14.60
C HIS A 97 16.41 3.05 -14.41
N ALA A 98 17.68 3.44 -14.59
CA ALA A 98 18.11 4.83 -14.40
C ALA A 98 17.28 5.83 -15.22
N GLN A 99 16.91 5.47 -16.45
CA GLN A 99 16.06 6.31 -17.30
C GLN A 99 14.64 6.50 -16.76
N ASP A 100 14.09 5.52 -16.04
CA ASP A 100 12.76 5.67 -15.42
C ASP A 100 12.82 6.67 -14.26
N LEU A 101 13.95 6.70 -13.53
CA LEU A 101 14.16 7.63 -12.43
C LEU A 101 14.35 9.09 -12.91
N GLU A 102 14.82 9.30 -14.14
CA GLU A 102 14.93 10.62 -14.75
C GLU A 102 13.56 11.28 -14.99
N LEU A 103 12.49 10.48 -15.08
CA LEU A 103 11.12 10.99 -15.23
C LEU A 103 10.58 11.65 -13.99
N PHE A 104 11.13 11.36 -12.81
CA PHE A 104 10.69 11.96 -11.57
C PHE A 104 11.50 13.24 -11.26
N ASP A 105 10.80 14.34 -11.03
CA ASP A 105 11.40 15.61 -10.57
C ASP A 105 11.71 15.53 -9.08
N THR A 106 10.80 14.92 -8.30
CA THR A 106 10.98 14.60 -6.90
C THR A 106 11.03 13.09 -6.68
N TRP A 107 12.06 12.65 -5.95
CA TRP A 107 12.25 11.25 -5.61
C TRP A 107 12.70 11.10 -4.17
N CYS A 108 11.93 10.37 -3.36
CA CYS A 108 12.26 10.08 -1.97
C CYS A 108 11.87 8.63 -1.65
N GLN A 109 12.78 7.69 -1.90
CA GLN A 109 12.47 6.27 -1.70
C GLN A 109 12.59 5.86 -0.25
N ILE A 110 11.53 5.23 0.26
CA ILE A 110 11.42 4.67 1.60
C ILE A 110 10.98 3.22 1.46
N SER A 111 11.79 2.29 1.96
CA SER A 111 11.48 0.85 1.93
C SER A 111 10.98 0.36 3.29
N HIS A 112 10.63 -0.93 3.38
CA HIS A 112 10.26 -1.58 4.64
C HIS A 112 11.31 -1.49 5.74
N GLY A 113 12.57 -1.30 5.42
CA GLY A 113 13.68 -1.13 6.38
C GLY A 113 14.15 0.31 6.51
N GLY A 114 13.33 1.29 6.11
CA GLY A 114 13.69 2.69 6.02
C GLY A 114 14.24 3.08 4.66
N ARG A 115 15.20 3.98 4.61
CA ARG A 115 15.87 4.37 3.37
C ARG A 115 16.71 3.22 2.79
N THR A 116 16.78 3.15 1.49
CA THR A 116 17.66 2.20 0.80
C THR A 116 19.11 2.73 0.82
N ARG A 117 20.09 1.85 1.06
CA ARG A 117 21.50 2.27 1.11
C ARG A 117 21.93 2.87 -0.24
N GLY A 118 22.55 4.06 -0.19
CA GLY A 118 23.09 4.75 -1.36
C GLY A 118 22.09 5.60 -2.12
N GLU A 119 20.81 5.60 -1.76
CA GLU A 119 19.82 6.46 -2.38
C GLU A 119 19.80 7.83 -1.72
N SER A 120 20.12 8.85 -2.52
CA SER A 120 19.87 10.24 -2.18
C SER A 120 18.42 10.59 -2.58
N THR A 121 17.81 11.53 -1.85
CA THR A 121 16.61 12.18 -2.33
C THR A 121 16.94 13.03 -3.56
N LYS A 122 16.01 13.13 -4.52
CA LYS A 122 16.07 14.06 -5.65
C LYS A 122 14.93 15.06 -5.50
N GLY A 123 15.23 16.33 -5.65
CA GLY A 123 14.25 17.41 -5.61
C GLY A 123 13.70 17.75 -4.21
N MET A 124 14.13 17.05 -3.18
CA MET A 124 13.79 17.35 -1.77
C MET A 124 14.82 16.77 -0.82
N GLU A 125 14.87 17.28 0.41
CA GLU A 125 15.74 16.78 1.46
C GLU A 125 14.93 16.03 2.53
N TRP A 126 15.60 15.14 3.29
CA TRP A 126 14.99 14.50 4.45
C TRP A 126 14.68 15.54 5.54
N PHE A 127 13.46 15.50 6.09
CA PHE A 127 13.10 16.31 7.26
C PHE A 127 13.59 15.69 8.58
N ARG A 128 13.94 14.40 8.59
CA ARG A 128 14.54 13.68 9.70
C ARG A 128 16.01 13.41 9.44
N SER A 129 16.82 13.38 10.50
CA SER A 129 18.21 12.94 10.37
C SER A 129 18.30 11.48 9.96
N LEU A 130 19.36 11.11 9.25
CA LEU A 130 19.57 9.72 8.84
C LEU A 130 19.73 8.78 10.04
N ASP A 131 20.30 9.27 11.15
CA ASP A 131 20.45 8.50 12.39
C ASP A 131 19.09 8.24 13.06
N ASP A 132 18.16 9.20 13.03
CA ASP A 132 16.80 9.03 13.53
C ASP A 132 16.04 8.00 12.69
N ILE A 133 16.11 8.10 11.37
CA ILE A 133 15.52 7.12 10.44
C ILE A 133 16.08 5.73 10.71
N ASP A 134 17.38 5.60 10.85
CA ASP A 134 18.04 4.31 11.10
C ASP A 134 17.66 3.73 12.47
N ARG A 135 17.46 4.57 13.48
CA ARG A 135 17.00 4.16 14.81
C ARG A 135 15.56 3.65 14.75
N GLY A 136 14.63 4.40 14.15
CA GLY A 136 13.23 4.03 14.02
C GLY A 136 13.02 2.70 13.28
N HIS A 137 13.90 2.34 12.35
CA HIS A 137 13.83 1.09 11.62
C HIS A 137 14.68 -0.06 12.20
N SER A 138 15.33 0.14 13.33
CA SER A 138 16.26 -0.83 13.90
C SER A 138 15.58 -2.15 14.29
N VAL A 139 14.39 -2.09 14.88
CA VAL A 139 13.62 -3.27 15.27
C VAL A 139 13.25 -4.07 14.02
N ARG A 140 12.61 -3.43 13.06
CA ARG A 140 12.12 -4.07 11.83
C ARG A 140 13.22 -4.74 10.99
N ARG A 141 14.41 -4.12 10.92
CA ARG A 141 15.57 -4.70 10.22
C ARG A 141 16.07 -6.01 10.83
N ASN A 142 15.89 -6.20 12.12
CA ASN A 142 16.35 -7.37 12.86
C ASN A 142 15.29 -8.48 12.98
N MET A 143 14.05 -8.22 12.58
CA MET A 143 12.99 -9.22 12.62
C MET A 143 13.12 -10.28 11.52
N PRO A 144 12.64 -11.52 11.78
CA PRO A 144 12.50 -12.53 10.74
C PRO A 144 11.61 -12.02 9.58
N LYS A 145 12.05 -12.24 8.34
CA LYS A 145 11.37 -11.74 7.12
C LYS A 145 10.65 -12.83 6.33
N GLN A 146 10.70 -14.08 6.80
CA GLN A 146 10.13 -15.22 6.08
C GLN A 146 9.37 -16.15 7.01
N SER A 147 8.22 -16.65 6.53
CA SER A 147 7.50 -17.76 7.11
C SER A 147 8.39 -19.02 7.23
N PRO A 148 8.22 -19.89 8.24
CA PRO A 148 7.17 -19.86 9.25
C PRO A 148 7.52 -19.03 10.51
N ARG A 149 8.47 -18.13 10.43
CA ARG A 149 8.84 -17.26 11.55
C ARG A 149 8.19 -15.91 11.37
N PHE A 150 7.17 -15.66 12.17
CA PHE A 150 6.42 -14.42 12.15
C PHE A 150 7.18 -13.32 12.88
N GLY A 151 7.62 -12.28 12.14
CA GLY A 151 8.18 -11.08 12.74
C GLY A 151 7.08 -10.07 13.02
N TYR A 152 6.68 -9.93 14.28
CA TYR A 152 5.80 -8.86 14.74
C TYR A 152 6.36 -8.22 16.01
N ALA A 153 6.17 -6.91 16.14
CA ALA A 153 6.62 -6.17 17.32
C ALA A 153 5.80 -4.89 17.51
N ALA A 154 5.68 -4.49 18.77
CA ALA A 154 5.37 -3.11 19.11
C ALA A 154 6.66 -2.40 19.54
N SER A 155 6.82 -1.14 19.17
CA SER A 155 7.99 -0.33 19.49
C SER A 155 7.58 1.09 19.87
N ASP A 156 8.49 1.84 20.50
CA ASP A 156 8.21 3.17 21.03
C ASP A 156 9.28 4.16 20.52
N PHE A 157 9.18 4.51 19.26
CA PHE A 157 9.94 5.57 18.63
C PHE A 157 9.04 6.78 18.34
N PRO A 158 9.60 7.97 18.07
CA PRO A 158 8.84 9.06 17.49
C PRO A 158 8.10 8.62 16.22
N LEU A 159 6.85 9.01 16.05
CA LEU A 159 6.03 8.56 14.91
C LEU A 159 6.66 8.90 13.57
N GLU A 160 7.38 10.01 13.51
CA GLU A 160 8.09 10.49 12.32
C GLU A 160 9.28 9.61 11.91
N ASP A 161 9.74 8.72 12.78
CA ASP A 161 10.88 7.84 12.50
C ASP A 161 10.44 6.52 11.83
N TYR A 162 9.15 6.17 11.88
CA TYR A 162 8.61 5.01 11.17
C TYR A 162 8.44 5.30 9.67
N SER A 163 8.43 4.23 8.83
CA SER A 163 8.18 4.38 7.39
C SER A 163 6.91 5.18 7.10
N THR A 164 5.82 4.89 7.78
CA THR A 164 4.54 5.58 7.63
C THR A 164 4.67 7.07 7.95
N GLY A 165 5.30 7.44 9.07
CA GLY A 165 5.53 8.82 9.46
C GLY A 165 6.46 9.57 8.51
N LEU A 166 7.52 8.91 8.04
CA LEU A 166 8.44 9.48 7.04
C LEU A 166 7.74 9.77 5.72
N VAL A 167 6.92 8.84 5.22
CA VAL A 167 6.14 9.04 3.98
C VAL A 167 5.17 10.20 4.15
N ALA A 168 4.45 10.26 5.28
CA ALA A 168 3.51 11.35 5.56
C ALA A 168 4.22 12.71 5.62
N GLY A 169 5.29 12.83 6.41
CA GLY A 169 6.02 14.07 6.58
C GLY A 169 6.66 14.59 5.28
N GLN A 170 7.26 13.69 4.48
CA GLN A 170 7.78 14.07 3.17
C GLN A 170 6.67 14.47 2.18
N THR A 171 5.51 13.81 2.25
CA THR A 171 4.35 14.16 1.42
C THR A 171 3.79 15.53 1.79
N ILE A 172 3.67 15.82 3.08
CA ILE A 172 3.22 17.13 3.59
C ILE A 172 4.14 18.24 3.06
N ARG A 173 5.45 18.08 3.18
CA ARG A 173 6.42 19.05 2.65
C ARG A 173 6.29 19.23 1.15
N PHE A 174 6.16 18.13 0.40
CA PHE A 174 5.96 18.20 -1.05
C PHE A 174 4.72 19.05 -1.40
N LEU A 175 3.58 18.79 -0.75
CA LEU A 175 2.35 19.53 -1.00
C LEU A 175 2.47 21.02 -0.68
N GLU A 176 3.20 21.39 0.38
CA GLU A 176 3.46 22.77 0.75
C GLU A 176 4.40 23.48 -0.24
N GLU A 177 5.41 22.78 -0.75
CA GLU A 177 6.42 23.31 -1.67
C GLU A 177 5.88 23.44 -3.11
N HIS A 178 4.99 22.52 -3.56
CA HIS A 178 4.51 22.42 -4.95
C HIS A 178 3.02 22.79 -5.14
N ARG A 179 2.40 23.45 -4.16
CA ARG A 179 0.97 23.79 -4.20
C ARG A 179 0.54 24.70 -5.34
N ASP A 180 1.47 25.47 -5.91
CA ASP A 180 1.19 26.48 -6.93
C ASP A 180 1.47 26.00 -8.37
N GLU A 181 1.78 24.72 -8.55
CA GLU A 181 2.05 24.10 -9.85
C GLU A 181 1.30 22.77 -10.02
N PRO A 182 0.99 22.34 -11.26
CA PRO A 182 0.39 21.02 -11.48
C PRO A 182 1.40 19.92 -11.12
N PHE A 183 0.95 18.94 -10.34
CA PHE A 183 1.78 17.80 -9.94
C PHE A 183 1.07 16.46 -10.11
N ALA A 184 1.85 15.42 -10.31
CA ALA A 184 1.44 14.02 -10.25
C ALA A 184 2.34 13.28 -9.24
N LEU A 185 1.79 13.02 -8.05
CA LEU A 185 2.55 12.46 -6.93
C LEU A 185 2.11 11.03 -6.61
N TRP A 186 3.06 10.11 -6.61
CA TRP A 186 2.87 8.78 -6.06
C TRP A 186 3.33 8.72 -4.60
N VAL A 187 2.37 8.77 -3.69
CA VAL A 187 2.59 8.49 -2.27
C VAL A 187 2.45 6.98 -2.06
N SER A 188 3.52 6.31 -1.66
CA SER A 188 3.58 4.86 -1.58
C SER A 188 4.06 4.39 -0.22
N PHE A 189 3.13 4.08 0.68
CA PHE A 189 3.46 3.52 1.98
C PHE A 189 3.98 2.09 1.84
N PRO A 190 5.15 1.75 2.41
CA PRO A 190 5.63 0.37 2.43
C PRO A 190 4.84 -0.52 3.41
N ASP A 191 4.08 0.09 4.32
CA ASP A 191 3.22 -0.56 5.29
C ASP A 191 1.82 -0.83 4.68
N PRO A 192 1.06 -1.82 5.19
CA PRO A 192 1.34 -2.71 6.32
C PRO A 192 2.08 -4.02 5.96
N HIS A 193 2.96 -4.05 4.96
CA HIS A 193 3.76 -5.21 4.56
C HIS A 193 4.67 -5.72 5.70
N GLU A 194 4.91 -7.03 5.75
CA GLU A 194 5.83 -7.65 6.71
C GLU A 194 7.29 -7.17 6.58
N PRO A 195 8.10 -7.25 7.65
CA PRO A 195 7.79 -7.63 9.04
C PRO A 195 6.85 -6.61 9.69
N TRP A 196 5.92 -7.11 10.51
CA TRP A 196 4.91 -6.25 11.11
C TRP A 196 5.47 -5.56 12.35
N GLU A 197 5.60 -4.25 12.29
CA GLU A 197 6.01 -3.41 13.41
C GLU A 197 5.13 -2.17 13.46
N ALA A 198 4.55 -1.91 14.61
CA ALA A 198 3.71 -0.74 14.84
C ALA A 198 4.13 0.01 16.10
N PRO A 199 3.87 1.33 16.18
CA PRO A 199 4.04 2.06 17.43
C PRO A 199 3.13 1.47 18.52
N GLN A 200 3.66 1.40 19.76
CA GLN A 200 2.95 0.81 20.90
C GLN A 200 1.55 1.40 21.08
N GLN A 201 1.39 2.72 20.95
CA GLN A 201 0.11 3.40 21.09
C GLN A 201 -0.96 2.92 20.09
N TYR A 202 -0.58 2.50 18.88
CA TYR A 202 -1.52 1.92 17.92
C TYR A 202 -1.79 0.45 18.21
N THR A 203 -0.79 -0.28 18.70
CA THR A 203 -0.97 -1.68 19.10
C THR A 203 -1.93 -1.81 20.28
N ASP A 204 -1.94 -0.83 21.18
CA ASP A 204 -2.84 -0.80 22.36
C ASP A 204 -4.32 -0.57 22.01
N LEU A 205 -4.62 -0.08 20.79
CA LEU A 205 -5.99 0.03 20.28
C LEU A 205 -6.64 -1.33 19.98
N PHE A 206 -5.84 -2.38 19.85
CA PHE A 206 -6.25 -3.72 19.44
C PHE A 206 -5.96 -4.75 20.54
N PRO A 207 -6.78 -4.84 21.60
CA PRO A 207 -6.60 -5.87 22.62
C PRO A 207 -6.78 -7.26 22.01
N ALA A 208 -5.89 -8.19 22.38
CA ALA A 208 -5.81 -9.54 21.78
C ALA A 208 -7.14 -10.30 21.89
N GLU A 209 -7.89 -10.07 22.97
CA GLU A 209 -9.16 -10.75 23.25
C GLU A 209 -10.30 -10.39 22.26
N ARG A 210 -10.11 -9.32 21.48
CA ARG A 210 -11.08 -8.88 20.46
C ARG A 210 -10.76 -9.40 19.05
N ILE A 211 -9.60 -10.04 18.89
CA ILE A 211 -9.14 -10.51 17.60
C ILE A 211 -9.50 -11.99 17.48
N GLU A 212 -10.24 -12.32 16.44
CA GLU A 212 -10.61 -13.69 16.11
C GLU A 212 -9.82 -14.16 14.89
N LEU A 213 -9.34 -15.40 14.94
CA LEU A 213 -8.75 -16.03 13.78
C LEU A 213 -9.81 -16.24 12.68
N PRO A 214 -9.49 -15.95 11.42
CA PRO A 214 -10.38 -16.28 10.33
C PRO A 214 -10.64 -17.80 10.30
N PRO A 215 -11.87 -18.23 10.01
CA PRO A 215 -12.15 -19.65 9.88
C PRO A 215 -11.45 -20.24 8.63
N TRP A 216 -10.92 -21.42 8.77
CA TRP A 216 -10.39 -22.20 7.64
C TRP A 216 -10.85 -23.66 7.74
N ARG A 217 -10.70 -24.37 6.63
CA ARG A 217 -11.04 -25.79 6.56
C ARG A 217 -9.77 -26.61 6.73
N GLU A 218 -9.69 -27.47 7.76
CA GLU A 218 -8.50 -28.28 8.08
C GLU A 218 -8.03 -29.17 6.93
N ASP A 219 -8.94 -29.69 6.11
CA ASP A 219 -8.65 -30.58 5.00
C ASP A 219 -8.42 -29.88 3.65
N GLU A 220 -8.45 -28.55 3.59
CA GLU A 220 -8.40 -27.75 2.35
C GLU A 220 -7.22 -28.14 1.44
N PHE A 221 -6.07 -28.43 2.03
CA PHE A 221 -4.84 -28.73 1.29
C PHE A 221 -4.41 -30.20 1.37
N THR A 222 -5.15 -31.05 2.08
CA THR A 222 -4.81 -32.47 2.28
C THR A 222 -5.29 -33.36 1.13
N ASP A 223 -6.37 -32.98 0.48
CA ASP A 223 -6.88 -33.70 -0.67
C ASP A 223 -6.30 -33.16 -1.99
N ARG A 224 -6.40 -33.92 -3.06
CA ARG A 224 -5.89 -33.55 -4.37
C ARG A 224 -6.82 -32.63 -5.17
N THR A 225 -7.91 -32.17 -4.58
CA THR A 225 -8.85 -31.26 -5.23
C THR A 225 -8.31 -29.81 -5.21
N ALA A 226 -7.50 -29.46 -4.22
CA ALA A 226 -6.81 -28.18 -4.20
C ALA A 226 -5.75 -28.12 -5.33
N PRO A 227 -5.65 -27.00 -6.07
CA PRO A 227 -4.61 -26.81 -7.07
C PRO A 227 -3.22 -27.02 -6.48
N GLU A 228 -2.34 -27.72 -7.21
CA GLU A 228 -0.96 -27.99 -6.75
C GLU A 228 -0.23 -26.73 -6.28
N ARG A 229 -0.41 -25.63 -7.01
CA ARG A 229 0.20 -24.32 -6.67
C ARG A 229 -0.24 -23.82 -5.29
N ASN A 230 -1.50 -24.01 -4.92
CA ASN A 230 -2.03 -23.59 -3.62
C ASN A 230 -1.48 -24.48 -2.50
N ARG A 231 -1.35 -25.80 -2.75
CA ARG A 231 -0.74 -26.74 -1.79
C ARG A 231 0.73 -26.42 -1.55
N VAL A 232 1.50 -26.14 -2.62
CA VAL A 232 2.91 -25.71 -2.49
C VAL A 232 3.02 -24.39 -1.73
N LEU A 233 2.11 -23.45 -1.97
CA LEU A 233 2.10 -22.21 -1.21
C LEU A 233 1.80 -22.46 0.28
N TYR A 234 0.84 -23.32 0.60
CA TYR A 234 0.52 -23.71 1.96
C TYR A 234 1.71 -24.38 2.68
N GLU A 235 2.52 -25.19 1.99
CA GLU A 235 3.77 -25.75 2.56
C GLU A 235 4.78 -24.67 2.98
N ILE A 236 4.74 -23.51 2.31
CA ILE A 236 5.66 -22.39 2.55
C ILE A 236 5.10 -21.41 3.59
N LEU A 237 3.83 -21.07 3.50
CA LEU A 237 3.18 -19.99 4.25
C LEU A 237 2.19 -20.51 5.32
N GLY A 238 1.95 -21.81 5.35
CA GLY A 238 0.99 -22.42 6.27
C GLY A 238 1.36 -22.21 7.73
N VAL A 239 0.37 -21.89 8.51
CA VAL A 239 0.45 -21.75 9.96
C VAL A 239 0.37 -23.15 10.57
N ARG A 240 1.26 -23.45 11.51
CA ARG A 240 1.20 -24.69 12.27
C ARG A 240 0.23 -24.55 13.45
N GLU A 241 -0.32 -25.66 13.92
CA GLU A 241 -1.27 -25.69 15.05
C GLU A 241 -0.72 -25.04 16.34
N ASP A 242 0.60 -24.99 16.51
CA ASP A 242 1.29 -24.39 17.66
C ASP A 242 1.59 -22.87 17.49
N ALA A 243 1.18 -22.25 16.39
CA ALA A 243 1.49 -20.86 16.04
C ALA A 243 0.29 -19.90 16.14
N GLU A 244 -0.81 -20.32 16.75
CA GLU A 244 -2.05 -19.51 16.85
C GLU A 244 -1.79 -18.16 17.55
N GLU A 245 -1.04 -18.14 18.63
CA GLU A 245 -0.67 -16.92 19.34
C GLU A 245 0.14 -15.96 18.47
N ASP A 246 1.08 -16.49 17.68
CA ASP A 246 1.87 -15.69 16.75
C ASP A 246 1.00 -15.07 15.65
N VAL A 247 0.02 -15.82 15.12
CA VAL A 247 -0.91 -15.31 14.10
C VAL A 247 -1.78 -14.20 14.67
N LEU A 248 -2.29 -14.36 15.89
CA LEU A 248 -3.04 -13.30 16.58
C LEU A 248 -2.15 -12.04 16.78
N GLY A 249 -0.88 -12.23 17.15
CA GLY A 249 0.09 -11.15 17.27
C GLY A 249 0.33 -10.42 15.94
N VAL A 250 0.45 -11.18 14.85
CA VAL A 250 0.56 -10.64 13.48
C VAL A 250 -0.69 -9.85 13.10
N ILE A 251 -1.89 -10.40 13.28
CA ILE A 251 -3.17 -9.74 12.94
C ILE A 251 -3.31 -8.43 13.74
N ARG A 252 -2.99 -8.47 15.03
CA ARG A 252 -2.99 -7.30 15.91
C ARG A 252 -2.09 -6.19 15.38
N THR A 253 -0.85 -6.53 15.10
CA THR A 253 0.15 -5.55 14.65
C THR A 253 -0.15 -5.03 13.25
N TYR A 254 -0.64 -5.88 12.35
CA TYR A 254 -1.09 -5.48 11.02
C TYR A 254 -2.20 -4.41 11.09
N HIS A 255 -3.23 -4.61 11.93
CA HIS A 255 -4.30 -3.61 12.08
C HIS A 255 -3.82 -2.34 12.79
N ALA A 256 -2.85 -2.45 13.70
CA ALA A 256 -2.18 -1.29 14.28
C ALA A 256 -1.43 -0.46 13.22
N MET A 257 -0.74 -1.13 12.28
CA MET A 257 -0.11 -0.46 11.13
C MET A 257 -1.16 0.19 10.21
N VAL A 258 -2.28 -0.50 9.91
CA VAL A 258 -3.39 0.06 9.12
C VAL A 258 -3.97 1.31 9.77
N ARG A 259 -4.18 1.30 11.09
CA ARG A 259 -4.69 2.46 11.81
C ARG A 259 -3.68 3.62 11.82
N PHE A 260 -2.39 3.34 11.94
CA PHE A 260 -1.35 4.36 11.85
C PHE A 260 -1.27 4.99 10.45
N ILE A 261 -1.41 4.19 9.39
CA ILE A 261 -1.51 4.69 8.01
C ILE A 261 -2.74 5.60 7.86
N ASP A 262 -3.87 5.23 8.43
CA ASP A 262 -5.10 6.04 8.36
C ASP A 262 -4.90 7.42 9.00
N ASP A 263 -4.28 7.49 10.18
CA ASP A 263 -3.98 8.76 10.83
C ASP A 263 -2.96 9.60 10.02
N ALA A 264 -1.98 8.96 9.39
CA ALA A 264 -1.02 9.62 8.49
C ALA A 264 -1.71 10.18 7.24
N ILE A 265 -2.67 9.45 6.67
CA ILE A 265 -3.50 9.92 5.56
C ILE A 265 -4.34 11.12 6.00
N GLY A 266 -4.88 11.11 7.22
CA GLY A 266 -5.60 12.26 7.79
C GLY A 266 -4.75 13.54 7.77
N GLN A 267 -3.49 13.46 8.20
CA GLN A 267 -2.56 14.61 8.17
C GLN A 267 -2.28 15.10 6.74
N ILE A 268 -2.19 14.19 5.78
CA ILE A 268 -2.02 14.53 4.35
C ILE A 268 -3.27 15.24 3.83
N LEU A 269 -4.47 14.72 4.11
CA LEU A 269 -5.75 15.33 3.71
C LEU A 269 -5.92 16.73 4.32
N ASP A 270 -5.59 16.91 5.58
CA ASP A 270 -5.61 18.23 6.23
C ASP A 270 -4.64 19.21 5.56
N THR A 271 -3.52 18.73 5.06
CA THR A 271 -2.55 19.55 4.32
C THR A 271 -3.09 19.91 2.92
N VAL A 272 -3.72 18.97 2.23
CA VAL A 272 -4.39 19.23 0.94
C VAL A 272 -5.43 20.36 1.10
N GLU A 273 -6.24 20.33 2.17
CA GLU A 273 -7.21 21.41 2.45
C GLU A 273 -6.52 22.74 2.80
N ARG A 274 -5.54 22.70 3.73
CA ARG A 274 -4.82 23.89 4.17
C ARG A 274 -4.09 24.60 3.02
N CYS A 275 -3.61 23.84 2.05
CA CYS A 275 -2.97 24.36 0.84
C CYS A 275 -3.96 24.79 -0.24
N GLY A 276 -5.27 24.62 -0.05
CA GLY A 276 -6.29 24.98 -1.06
C GLY A 276 -6.30 24.06 -2.29
N LEU A 277 -5.81 22.83 -2.14
CA LEU A 277 -5.65 21.88 -3.25
C LEU A 277 -6.86 20.97 -3.44
N ARG A 278 -7.80 20.92 -2.46
CA ARG A 278 -8.84 19.91 -2.37
C ARG A 278 -9.73 19.82 -3.62
N ASP A 279 -10.15 20.95 -4.15
CA ASP A 279 -11.10 21.03 -5.24
C ASP A 279 -10.49 20.73 -6.61
N ASN A 280 -9.17 20.89 -6.74
CA ASN A 280 -8.43 20.68 -8.00
C ASN A 280 -7.44 19.50 -7.95
N THR A 281 -7.58 18.62 -6.98
CA THR A 281 -6.71 17.43 -6.85
C THR A 281 -7.55 16.16 -6.84
N VAL A 282 -7.27 15.26 -7.77
CA VAL A 282 -7.81 13.90 -7.72
C VAL A 282 -6.98 13.08 -6.76
N ILE A 283 -7.61 12.55 -5.72
CA ILE A 283 -6.97 11.69 -4.72
C ILE A 283 -7.44 10.27 -4.92
N VAL A 284 -6.48 9.36 -5.12
CA VAL A 284 -6.75 7.92 -5.20
C VAL A 284 -6.11 7.22 -4.03
N PHE A 285 -6.90 6.54 -3.22
CA PHE A 285 -6.42 5.58 -2.22
C PHE A 285 -6.63 4.16 -2.74
N CYS A 286 -5.58 3.34 -2.75
CA CYS A 286 -5.64 1.92 -3.08
C CYS A 286 -4.51 1.14 -2.43
N SER A 287 -4.63 -0.19 -2.40
CA SER A 287 -3.51 -1.11 -2.13
C SER A 287 -3.07 -1.79 -3.42
N ASP A 288 -1.80 -2.19 -3.51
CA ASP A 288 -1.30 -2.95 -4.66
C ASP A 288 -1.79 -4.40 -4.68
N HIS A 289 -1.96 -5.03 -3.51
CA HIS A 289 -2.60 -6.34 -3.30
C HIS A 289 -2.99 -6.50 -1.83
N GLY A 290 -3.66 -7.60 -1.50
CA GLY A 290 -4.01 -7.95 -0.13
C GLY A 290 -2.98 -8.85 0.56
N ASP A 291 -3.42 -9.52 1.63
CA ASP A 291 -2.60 -10.35 2.51
C ASP A 291 -3.42 -11.49 3.11
N PHE A 292 -2.78 -12.61 3.38
CA PHE A 292 -3.31 -13.62 4.29
C PHE A 292 -3.04 -13.19 5.74
N MET A 293 -4.10 -13.04 6.51
CA MET A 293 -4.06 -12.76 7.94
C MET A 293 -4.73 -13.90 8.72
N GLY A 294 -4.30 -15.14 8.45
CA GLY A 294 -4.89 -16.36 8.98
C GLY A 294 -5.88 -17.05 8.06
N GLU A 295 -6.40 -16.39 7.03
CA GLU A 295 -7.27 -17.04 6.04
C GLU A 295 -6.55 -18.22 5.40
N HIS A 296 -7.28 -19.31 5.21
CA HIS A 296 -6.74 -20.58 4.68
C HIS A 296 -5.55 -21.12 5.48
N ALA A 297 -5.47 -20.79 6.78
CA ALA A 297 -4.34 -21.11 7.66
C ALA A 297 -2.98 -20.64 7.09
N MET A 298 -2.95 -19.50 6.42
CA MET A 298 -1.73 -18.89 5.87
C MET A 298 -1.53 -17.46 6.36
N THR A 299 -0.29 -16.98 6.26
CA THR A 299 0.08 -15.56 6.43
C THR A 299 0.92 -15.11 5.24
N CYS A 300 1.07 -13.78 5.08
CA CYS A 300 1.76 -13.18 3.95
C CYS A 300 1.03 -13.40 2.61
N LYS A 301 1.76 -13.51 1.52
CA LYS A 301 1.18 -13.54 0.16
C LYS A 301 1.90 -14.49 -0.76
N GLY A 302 1.25 -14.80 -1.88
CA GLY A 302 1.84 -15.58 -2.97
C GLY A 302 1.12 -15.35 -4.28
N GLY A 303 1.63 -15.94 -5.36
CA GLY A 303 1.04 -15.78 -6.68
C GLY A 303 -0.22 -16.66 -6.91
N VAL A 304 -1.15 -16.66 -5.97
CA VAL A 304 -2.45 -17.36 -6.03
C VAL A 304 -3.58 -16.36 -5.86
N PHE A 305 -4.76 -16.66 -6.41
CA PHE A 305 -5.87 -15.70 -6.51
C PHE A 305 -6.96 -16.02 -5.48
N TYR A 306 -6.70 -15.71 -4.23
CA TYR A 306 -7.70 -15.69 -3.16
C TYR A 306 -8.26 -14.28 -2.99
N ASP A 307 -9.51 -14.16 -2.53
CA ASP A 307 -10.17 -12.87 -2.32
C ASP A 307 -9.36 -11.95 -1.40
N CYS A 308 -8.85 -12.47 -0.29
CA CYS A 308 -8.00 -11.72 0.65
C CYS A 308 -6.70 -11.17 0.04
N LEU A 309 -6.23 -11.73 -1.08
CA LEU A 309 -5.05 -11.25 -1.82
C LEU A 309 -5.39 -10.34 -2.98
N THR A 310 -6.53 -10.56 -3.63
CA THR A 310 -6.88 -9.87 -4.89
C THR A 310 -7.84 -8.72 -4.70
N ARG A 311 -8.72 -8.79 -3.69
CA ARG A 311 -9.64 -7.70 -3.38
C ARG A 311 -8.94 -6.64 -2.52
N VAL A 312 -8.86 -5.44 -3.07
CA VAL A 312 -8.13 -4.31 -2.47
C VAL A 312 -9.07 -3.14 -2.18
N PRO A 313 -8.77 -2.29 -1.20
CA PRO A 313 -9.50 -1.04 -1.03
C PRO A 313 -9.24 -0.12 -2.21
N LEU A 314 -10.27 0.60 -2.65
CA LEU A 314 -10.18 1.64 -3.67
C LEU A 314 -11.18 2.76 -3.35
N ILE A 315 -10.65 3.98 -3.20
CA ILE A 315 -11.42 5.21 -3.06
C ILE A 315 -10.87 6.21 -4.06
N VAL A 316 -11.73 6.88 -4.80
CA VAL A 316 -11.35 7.97 -5.72
C VAL A 316 -12.15 9.21 -5.36
N SER A 317 -11.46 10.29 -5.06
CA SER A 317 -12.08 11.53 -4.60
C SER A 317 -11.58 12.74 -5.38
N CYS A 318 -12.51 13.54 -5.89
CA CYS A 318 -12.33 14.86 -6.47
C CYS A 318 -13.70 15.55 -6.42
N PRO A 319 -14.05 16.27 -5.36
CA PRO A 319 -15.43 16.74 -5.11
C PRO A 319 -16.05 17.53 -6.25
N ASP A 320 -15.25 18.34 -6.96
CA ASP A 320 -15.74 19.15 -8.07
C ASP A 320 -15.99 18.36 -9.37
N ARG A 321 -15.51 17.13 -9.47
CA ARG A 321 -15.53 16.35 -10.72
C ARG A 321 -16.19 14.97 -10.59
N LEU A 322 -16.27 14.43 -9.38
CA LEU A 322 -16.79 13.10 -9.10
C LEU A 322 -17.96 13.15 -8.11
N PRO A 323 -18.85 12.16 -8.11
CA PRO A 323 -19.87 12.04 -7.07
C PRO A 323 -19.26 11.99 -5.67
N VAL A 324 -19.95 12.59 -4.71
CA VAL A 324 -19.56 12.66 -3.30
C VAL A 324 -20.39 11.66 -2.50
N GLY A 325 -19.77 10.91 -1.60
CA GLY A 325 -20.41 9.90 -0.76
C GLY A 325 -21.03 8.74 -1.53
N ALA A 326 -20.53 8.46 -2.72
CA ALA A 326 -21.05 7.40 -3.56
C ALA A 326 -20.39 6.06 -3.28
N ILE A 327 -21.18 4.99 -3.36
CA ILE A 327 -20.70 3.61 -3.29
C ILE A 327 -20.95 2.96 -4.66
N ASP A 328 -19.87 2.49 -5.30
CA ASP A 328 -19.95 1.76 -6.55
C ASP A 328 -19.73 0.25 -6.31
N SER A 329 -20.72 -0.54 -6.68
CA SER A 329 -20.71 -2.01 -6.58
C SER A 329 -20.26 -2.70 -7.87
N SER A 330 -19.87 -1.94 -8.90
CA SER A 330 -19.29 -2.51 -10.11
C SER A 330 -17.91 -3.10 -9.85
N MET A 331 -17.49 -4.05 -10.68
CA MET A 331 -16.13 -4.55 -10.67
C MET A 331 -15.18 -3.47 -11.22
N ALA A 332 -14.17 -3.11 -10.44
CA ALA A 332 -13.08 -2.25 -10.87
C ALA A 332 -11.74 -3.00 -10.79
N ASN A 333 -10.83 -2.68 -11.68
CA ASN A 333 -9.48 -3.23 -11.65
C ASN A 333 -8.45 -2.10 -11.50
N LEU A 334 -7.35 -2.36 -10.82
CA LEU A 334 -6.31 -1.35 -10.64
C LEU A 334 -5.73 -0.82 -11.98
N ILE A 335 -5.81 -1.58 -13.06
CA ILE A 335 -5.40 -1.13 -14.40
C ILE A 335 -6.33 -0.06 -15.00
N ASP A 336 -7.54 0.09 -14.47
CA ASP A 336 -8.51 1.07 -14.95
C ASP A 336 -8.22 2.49 -14.40
N ILE A 337 -7.41 2.59 -13.35
CA ILE A 337 -7.20 3.84 -12.61
C ILE A 337 -6.44 4.86 -13.45
N VAL A 338 -5.29 4.49 -14.02
CA VAL A 338 -4.48 5.44 -14.80
C VAL A 338 -5.22 6.00 -16.01
N PRO A 339 -5.89 5.20 -16.87
CA PRO A 339 -6.70 5.74 -17.97
C PRO A 339 -7.80 6.67 -17.49
N THR A 340 -8.44 6.34 -16.35
CA THR A 340 -9.46 7.20 -15.74
C THR A 340 -8.88 8.53 -15.31
N LEU A 341 -7.72 8.54 -14.65
CA LEU A 341 -7.04 9.77 -14.23
C LEU A 341 -6.65 10.64 -15.43
N LEU A 342 -6.04 10.06 -16.46
CA LEU A 342 -5.66 10.78 -17.67
C LEU A 342 -6.88 11.41 -18.35
N THR A 343 -7.97 10.64 -18.46
CA THR A 343 -9.24 11.15 -19.01
C THR A 343 -9.80 12.32 -18.19
N LEU A 344 -9.82 12.22 -16.86
CA LEU A 344 -10.27 13.30 -15.98
C LEU A 344 -9.40 14.55 -16.10
N GLN A 345 -8.13 14.40 -16.45
CA GLN A 345 -7.16 15.49 -16.61
C GLN A 345 -7.12 16.03 -18.06
N GLY A 346 -7.83 15.39 -19.01
CA GLY A 346 -7.80 15.78 -20.43
C GLY A 346 -6.46 15.49 -21.11
N ILE A 347 -5.76 14.45 -20.65
CA ILE A 347 -4.50 13.96 -21.23
C ILE A 347 -4.84 12.75 -22.11
N ASP A 348 -4.49 12.81 -23.41
CA ASP A 348 -4.74 11.75 -24.40
C ASP A 348 -3.65 10.68 -24.44
#